data_f4facb4a622a82243c894b9eebc3c404
#
_entry.id   f4facb4a622a82243c894b9eebc3c404
#
_cell.length_a   1.000
_cell.length_b   1.000
_cell.length_c   1.000
_cell.angle_alpha   90.00
_cell.angle_beta   90.00
_cell.angle_gamma   90.00
#
_symmetry.space_group_name_H-M   'P 1'
#
loop_
_entity.id
_entity.type
_entity.pdbx_description
1 polymer ?
#
loop_
_entity_poly.entity_id
_entity_poly.type
_entity_poly.pdbx_seq_one_letter_code
_entity_poly.pdbx_strand_id
1 'polypeptide(L)'
;MKRILFSLLAAISLTSCLNSESGMGQEYTLVASFQYSGLSYKSDSTFVNAKDTVGFGFDVLNFFHNLDESLTQLQGGFLISGAEMPKSGNTDRLMKTFRAQVPSDLSTGNIYTVFYQNPDESKMPEHDVKFVGYSADSIIEEGTCKIAGCYLTNTVEVADYIKANFKTGDKLVVKATGYLHGNKTGETEIALADFSEKKDSIVSTWTPFELKKLGFIEYVDFEITSTDPNVPTYFCMDNVVAEVAIKY
;
A
#
# COMPACT_ATOMS: atom_id res chain seq x y z
N MET A 1 -14.82 -18.91 24.81
CA MET A 1 -15.06 -17.98 23.69
C MET A 1 -14.38 -18.56 22.46
N LYS A 2 -15.15 -19.00 21.48
CA LYS A 2 -14.65 -19.69 20.27
C LYS A 2 -14.06 -18.65 19.31
N ARG A 3 -12.76 -18.76 19.03
CA ARG A 3 -12.11 -18.00 17.97
C ARG A 3 -12.55 -18.60 16.64
N ILE A 4 -13.26 -17.83 15.83
CA ILE A 4 -13.60 -18.20 14.45
C ILE A 4 -12.39 -17.83 13.60
N LEU A 5 -11.65 -18.87 13.21
CA LEU A 5 -10.56 -18.78 12.25
C LEU A 5 -11.20 -18.64 10.87
N PHE A 6 -11.17 -17.45 10.27
CA PHE A 6 -11.43 -17.29 8.84
C PHE A 6 -10.15 -17.64 8.08
N SER A 7 -10.01 -18.90 7.72
CA SER A 7 -9.05 -19.31 6.70
C SER A 7 -9.63 -18.91 5.34
N LEU A 8 -9.10 -17.84 4.76
CA LEU A 8 -9.39 -17.45 3.39
C LEU A 8 -8.63 -18.41 2.46
N LEU A 9 -9.30 -19.47 2.04
CA LEU A 9 -8.83 -20.31 0.94
C LEU A 9 -8.89 -19.45 -0.32
N ALA A 10 -7.74 -19.22 -0.97
CA ALA A 10 -7.67 -18.67 -2.31
C ALA A 10 -8.36 -19.63 -3.29
N ALA A 11 -9.64 -19.44 -3.51
CA ALA A 11 -10.37 -20.14 -4.56
C ALA A 11 -10.17 -19.34 -5.86
N ILE A 12 -9.27 -19.84 -6.73
CA ILE A 12 -9.20 -19.44 -8.13
C ILE A 12 -10.47 -19.95 -8.80
N SER A 13 -11.49 -19.13 -8.87
CA SER A 13 -12.67 -19.41 -9.68
C SER A 13 -12.40 -18.95 -11.12
N LEU A 14 -11.94 -19.85 -11.97
CA LEU A 14 -11.94 -19.69 -13.42
C LEU A 14 -13.39 -19.76 -13.91
N THR A 15 -14.06 -18.63 -14.02
CA THR A 15 -15.30 -18.53 -14.79
C THR A 15 -14.95 -18.05 -16.20
N SER A 16 -14.72 -19.00 -17.12
CA SER A 16 -14.62 -18.69 -18.54
C SER A 16 -16.03 -18.54 -19.11
N CYS A 17 -16.47 -17.30 -19.33
CA CYS A 17 -17.59 -17.04 -20.21
C CYS A 17 -17.06 -16.92 -21.65
N LEU A 18 -17.28 -17.96 -22.45
CA LEU A 18 -17.10 -17.95 -23.90
C LEU A 18 -18.20 -17.09 -24.54
N ASN A 19 -17.95 -15.83 -24.80
CA ASN A 19 -18.66 -15.07 -25.82
C ASN A 19 -17.73 -14.88 -27.01
N SER A 20 -18.10 -15.52 -28.10
CA SER A 20 -17.41 -15.47 -29.38
C SER A 20 -17.67 -14.13 -30.08
N GLU A 21 -16.80 -13.15 -29.83
CA GLU A 21 -16.41 -12.10 -30.78
C GLU A 21 -15.26 -11.29 -30.16
N SER A 22 -14.07 -11.40 -30.80
CA SER A 22 -12.85 -10.59 -30.58
C SER A 22 -12.19 -10.64 -29.18
N GLY A 23 -11.13 -11.44 -29.07
CA GLY A 23 -10.15 -11.36 -27.98
C GLY A 23 -10.53 -12.22 -26.76
N MET A 24 -9.64 -13.13 -26.36
CA MET A 24 -9.79 -13.85 -25.10
C MET A 24 -9.57 -12.87 -23.94
N GLY A 25 -10.59 -12.58 -23.18
CA GLY A 25 -10.49 -11.80 -21.93
C GLY A 25 -10.29 -12.75 -20.74
N GLN A 26 -9.55 -12.31 -19.75
CA GLN A 26 -9.38 -13.00 -18.47
C GLN A 26 -9.70 -12.06 -17.32
N GLU A 27 -10.57 -12.52 -16.41
CA GLU A 27 -10.85 -11.84 -15.15
C GLU A 27 -10.32 -12.69 -13.99
N TYR A 28 -9.64 -12.06 -13.03
CA TYR A 28 -9.12 -12.75 -11.85
C TYR A 28 -8.96 -11.80 -10.66
N THR A 29 -8.81 -12.38 -9.47
CA THR A 29 -8.46 -11.65 -8.26
C THR A 29 -6.96 -11.77 -8.01
N LEU A 30 -6.31 -10.65 -7.85
CA LEU A 30 -4.91 -10.50 -7.51
C LEU A 30 -4.78 -10.16 -6.02
N VAL A 31 -3.81 -10.77 -5.33
CA VAL A 31 -3.40 -10.36 -3.98
C VAL A 31 -1.92 -10.03 -4.00
N ALA A 32 -1.59 -8.74 -3.91
CA ALA A 32 -0.21 -8.29 -3.79
C ALA A 32 0.24 -8.39 -2.33
N SER A 33 1.00 -9.45 -2.02
CA SER A 33 1.53 -9.75 -0.68
C SER A 33 3.00 -9.34 -0.52
N PHE A 34 3.59 -8.71 -1.53
CA PHE A 34 4.98 -8.24 -1.59
C PHE A 34 6.06 -9.30 -1.34
N GLN A 35 5.71 -10.58 -1.39
CA GLN A 35 6.63 -11.71 -1.21
C GLN A 35 7.42 -11.98 -2.50
N TYR A 36 8.42 -11.16 -2.76
CA TYR A 36 9.31 -11.37 -3.91
C TYR A 36 10.48 -12.27 -3.55
N SER A 37 10.79 -13.24 -4.40
CA SER A 37 12.01 -14.03 -4.30
C SER A 37 13.20 -13.29 -4.93
N GLY A 38 14.36 -13.37 -4.27
CA GLY A 38 15.61 -12.88 -4.85
C GLY A 38 15.85 -11.39 -4.80
N LEU A 39 15.11 -10.62 -4.00
CA LEU A 39 15.41 -9.22 -3.77
C LEU A 39 16.68 -9.05 -2.95
N SER A 40 17.52 -8.09 -3.39
CA SER A 40 18.72 -7.67 -2.64
C SER A 40 18.36 -6.52 -1.73
N TYR A 41 18.01 -6.84 -0.48
CA TYR A 41 17.71 -5.84 0.54
C TYR A 41 18.97 -5.06 0.95
N LYS A 42 18.78 -3.78 1.27
CA LYS A 42 19.79 -2.97 1.93
C LYS A 42 20.03 -3.43 3.37
N SER A 43 21.06 -2.88 4.03
CA SER A 43 21.38 -3.19 5.43
C SER A 43 20.27 -2.86 6.42
N ASP A 44 19.38 -1.94 6.07
CA ASP A 44 18.18 -1.56 6.82
C ASP A 44 16.96 -2.45 6.50
N SER A 45 17.15 -3.52 5.74
CA SER A 45 16.11 -4.46 5.28
C SER A 45 15.08 -3.83 4.34
N THR A 46 15.40 -2.72 3.68
CA THR A 46 14.56 -2.11 2.67
C THR A 46 15.02 -2.45 1.25
N PHE A 47 14.10 -2.36 0.30
CA PHE A 47 14.38 -2.48 -1.12
C PHE A 47 13.69 -1.36 -1.88
N VAL A 48 14.45 -0.70 -2.76
CA VAL A 48 13.98 0.21 -3.81
C VAL A 48 14.51 -0.28 -5.14
N ASN A 49 13.72 -0.14 -6.21
CA ASN A 49 14.12 -0.55 -7.54
C ASN A 49 15.01 0.53 -8.19
N ALA A 50 16.31 0.48 -7.93
CA ALA A 50 17.27 1.44 -8.48
C ALA A 50 17.52 1.30 -10.00
N LYS A 51 17.05 0.21 -10.63
CA LYS A 51 17.19 0.02 -12.08
C LYS A 51 16.05 0.66 -12.85
N ASP A 52 14.92 0.78 -12.20
CA ASP A 52 13.70 1.34 -12.74
C ASP A 52 13.22 2.40 -11.73
N THR A 53 13.47 3.66 -12.05
CA THR A 53 13.12 4.80 -11.18
C THR A 53 11.62 4.96 -10.94
N VAL A 54 10.80 4.09 -11.54
CA VAL A 54 9.34 4.20 -11.51
C VAL A 54 8.73 3.43 -10.35
N GLY A 55 9.38 2.37 -9.81
CA GLY A 55 8.81 1.58 -8.72
C GLY A 55 8.97 0.07 -8.89
N PHE A 56 8.01 -0.68 -8.39
CA PHE A 56 7.97 -2.15 -8.47
C PHE A 56 6.56 -2.63 -8.80
N GLY A 57 6.49 -3.69 -9.61
CA GLY A 57 5.23 -4.31 -10.01
C GLY A 57 4.93 -5.59 -9.24
N PHE A 58 3.67 -5.84 -8.97
CA PHE A 58 3.15 -7.12 -8.54
C PHE A 58 2.02 -7.52 -9.49
N ASP A 59 2.32 -8.41 -10.42
CA ASP A 59 1.45 -8.71 -11.55
C ASP A 59 1.17 -7.43 -12.36
N VAL A 60 -0.06 -7.04 -12.57
CA VAL A 60 -0.45 -5.81 -13.28
C VAL A 60 -0.53 -4.57 -12.39
N LEU A 61 -0.35 -4.71 -11.08
CA LEU A 61 -0.30 -3.60 -10.14
C LEU A 61 1.12 -3.08 -9.97
N ASN A 62 1.34 -1.83 -10.33
CA ASN A 62 2.61 -1.14 -10.07
C ASN A 62 2.48 -0.14 -8.94
N PHE A 63 3.46 -0.17 -8.04
CA PHE A 63 3.64 0.73 -6.90
C PHE A 63 4.80 1.65 -7.22
N PHE A 64 4.56 2.95 -7.28
CA PHE A 64 5.52 3.92 -7.77
C PHE A 64 6.32 4.55 -6.64
N HIS A 65 7.53 5.00 -6.98
CA HIS A 65 8.37 5.80 -6.10
C HIS A 65 9.25 6.76 -6.90
N ASN A 66 9.67 7.84 -6.24
CA ASN A 66 10.78 8.67 -6.67
C ASN A 66 11.97 8.45 -5.76
N LEU A 67 13.16 8.38 -6.36
CA LEU A 67 14.42 8.24 -5.68
C LEU A 67 15.25 9.52 -5.83
N ASP A 68 16.23 9.69 -4.93
CA ASP A 68 17.25 10.72 -5.06
C ASP A 68 18.14 10.52 -6.31
N GLU A 69 18.95 11.50 -6.66
CA GLU A 69 19.83 11.43 -7.83
C GLU A 69 20.81 10.24 -7.81
N SER A 70 21.15 9.75 -6.62
CA SER A 70 22.00 8.57 -6.44
C SER A 70 21.25 7.25 -6.59
N LEU A 71 19.92 7.28 -6.77
CA LEU A 71 19.01 6.14 -6.82
C LEU A 71 19.09 5.24 -5.58
N THR A 72 19.37 5.82 -4.44
CA THR A 72 19.60 5.08 -3.19
C THR A 72 18.62 5.39 -2.09
N GLN A 73 17.96 6.56 -2.11
CA GLN A 73 17.06 7.01 -1.06
C GLN A 73 15.67 7.31 -1.61
N LEU A 74 14.65 6.85 -0.90
CA LEU A 74 13.27 7.17 -1.20
C LEU A 74 13.02 8.67 -1.02
N GLN A 75 12.49 9.31 -2.05
CA GLN A 75 12.05 10.71 -2.01
C GLN A 75 10.54 10.79 -1.79
N GLY A 76 9.76 9.84 -2.29
CA GLY A 76 8.32 9.75 -2.11
C GLY A 76 7.75 8.47 -2.74
N GLY A 77 6.54 8.08 -2.36
CA GLY A 77 5.88 6.87 -2.83
C GLY A 77 6.27 5.62 -2.03
N PHE A 78 6.34 4.45 -2.67
CA PHE A 78 6.44 3.15 -2.03
C PHE A 78 7.85 2.55 -2.05
N LEU A 79 8.23 1.86 -0.98
CA LEU A 79 9.37 0.92 -0.94
C LEU A 79 8.92 -0.42 -0.33
N ILE A 80 9.67 -1.49 -0.61
CA ILE A 80 9.47 -2.78 0.04
C ILE A 80 10.32 -2.85 1.31
N SER A 81 9.73 -3.30 2.41
CA SER A 81 10.41 -3.52 3.68
C SER A 81 10.25 -4.96 4.16
N GLY A 82 11.36 -5.59 4.50
CA GLY A 82 11.43 -6.86 5.22
C GLY A 82 11.95 -6.67 6.65
N ALA A 83 11.86 -5.44 7.17
CA ALA A 83 12.41 -5.11 8.47
C ALA A 83 11.63 -5.80 9.58
N GLU A 84 12.31 -6.64 10.36
CA GLU A 84 11.76 -7.26 11.57
C GLU A 84 11.58 -6.23 12.68
N MET A 85 10.71 -6.52 13.64
CA MET A 85 10.52 -5.68 14.83
C MET A 85 11.87 -5.36 15.50
N PRO A 86 12.11 -4.11 15.95
CA PRO A 86 13.33 -3.77 16.64
C PRO A 86 13.48 -4.68 17.86
N LYS A 87 14.67 -5.27 17.99
CA LYS A 87 15.06 -5.83 19.30
C LYS A 87 14.99 -4.69 20.31
N SER A 88 14.48 -4.97 21.49
CA SER A 88 14.37 -3.99 22.59
C SER A 88 15.69 -3.20 22.71
N GLY A 89 15.61 -1.87 22.68
CA GLY A 89 16.78 -0.98 22.78
C GLY A 89 17.35 -0.47 21.46
N ASN A 90 16.86 -0.89 20.29
CA ASN A 90 17.29 -0.31 19.01
C ASN A 90 16.68 1.09 18.83
N THR A 91 17.53 2.12 18.83
CA THR A 91 17.17 3.54 18.67
C THR A 91 17.45 4.06 17.25
N ASP A 92 17.88 3.19 16.32
CA ASP A 92 18.16 3.59 14.95
C ASP A 92 16.89 4.12 14.28
N ARG A 93 16.90 5.41 13.92
CA ARG A 93 15.76 6.10 13.32
C ARG A 93 15.34 5.43 12.00
N LEU A 94 16.29 5.11 11.12
CA LEU A 94 15.98 4.49 9.81
C LEU A 94 15.27 3.15 9.98
N MET A 95 15.65 2.40 11.01
CA MET A 95 15.00 1.14 11.33
C MET A 95 13.57 1.34 11.84
N LYS A 96 13.22 2.49 12.43
CA LYS A 96 11.86 2.82 12.88
C LYS A 96 10.97 3.33 11.77
N THR A 97 11.53 4.14 10.86
CA THR A 97 10.82 4.78 9.74
C THR A 97 10.21 3.75 8.78
N PHE A 98 10.97 2.70 8.44
CA PHE A 98 10.56 1.70 7.46
C PHE A 98 10.07 0.40 8.08
N ARG A 99 9.72 0.41 9.35
CA ARG A 99 9.30 -0.76 10.10
C ARG A 99 7.87 -0.64 10.59
N ALA A 100 7.07 -1.65 10.29
CA ALA A 100 5.75 -1.81 10.88
C ALA A 100 5.85 -1.98 12.40
N GLN A 101 4.92 -1.38 13.15
CA GLN A 101 4.91 -1.52 14.61
C GLN A 101 4.56 -2.94 15.10
N VAL A 102 4.02 -3.77 14.22
CA VAL A 102 3.72 -5.20 14.47
C VAL A 102 4.19 -6.04 13.29
N PRO A 103 4.65 -7.29 13.51
CA PRO A 103 4.95 -8.20 12.41
C PRO A 103 3.73 -8.39 11.51
N SER A 104 3.95 -8.56 10.19
CA SER A 104 2.90 -9.01 9.30
C SER A 104 2.69 -10.51 9.47
N ASP A 105 1.50 -10.89 9.92
CA ASP A 105 1.03 -12.27 10.00
C ASP A 105 0.02 -12.60 8.89
N LEU A 106 -0.17 -11.65 7.96
CA LEU A 106 -1.14 -11.75 6.87
C LEU A 106 -0.63 -12.59 5.71
N SER A 107 0.70 -12.72 5.58
CA SER A 107 1.38 -13.48 4.54
C SER A 107 2.44 -14.43 5.13
N THR A 108 3.03 -15.27 4.30
CA THR A 108 4.03 -16.27 4.71
C THR A 108 5.39 -15.70 5.12
N GLY A 109 5.52 -14.36 5.14
CA GLY A 109 6.74 -13.66 5.51
C GLY A 109 6.44 -12.27 6.06
N ASN A 110 7.42 -11.67 6.74
CA ASN A 110 7.31 -10.32 7.29
C ASN A 110 7.77 -9.28 6.24
N ILE A 111 7.21 -9.35 5.02
CA ILE A 111 7.51 -8.44 3.93
C ILE A 111 6.24 -7.67 3.61
N TYR A 112 6.36 -6.36 3.54
CA TYR A 112 5.27 -5.41 3.28
C TYR A 112 5.82 -4.21 2.54
N THR A 113 4.96 -3.30 2.12
CA THR A 113 5.39 -2.01 1.55
C THR A 113 5.20 -0.87 2.54
N VAL A 114 6.05 0.15 2.43
CA VAL A 114 5.93 1.39 3.20
C VAL A 114 5.76 2.55 2.22
N PHE A 115 4.73 3.35 2.46
CA PHE A 115 4.47 4.59 1.75
C PHE A 115 5.09 5.76 2.52
N TYR A 116 5.70 6.67 1.78
CA TYR A 116 6.18 7.95 2.27
C TYR A 116 5.57 9.10 1.45
N GLN A 117 4.84 9.97 2.13
CA GLN A 117 4.40 11.22 1.53
C GLN A 117 5.42 12.32 1.82
N ASN A 118 6.13 12.76 0.79
CA ASN A 118 7.04 13.90 0.92
C ASN A 118 6.23 15.20 1.02
N PRO A 119 6.54 16.11 1.95
CA PRO A 119 5.90 17.42 2.01
C PRO A 119 6.18 18.29 0.77
N ASP A 120 7.25 18.04 0.03
CA ASP A 120 7.51 18.61 -1.29
C ASP A 120 6.86 17.70 -2.35
N GLU A 121 5.70 18.12 -2.86
CA GLU A 121 4.91 17.36 -3.86
C GLU A 121 5.71 17.05 -5.13
N SER A 122 6.71 17.88 -5.49
CA SER A 122 7.58 17.63 -6.65
C SER A 122 8.45 16.37 -6.50
N LYS A 123 8.54 15.82 -5.28
CA LYS A 123 9.25 14.60 -4.95
C LYS A 123 8.35 13.36 -4.97
N MET A 124 7.04 13.55 -5.07
CA MET A 124 6.11 12.44 -5.19
C MET A 124 6.09 11.88 -6.61
N PRO A 125 5.83 10.57 -6.79
CA PRO A 125 5.57 10.03 -8.12
C PRO A 125 4.28 10.63 -8.71
N GLU A 126 4.11 10.54 -10.03
CA GLU A 126 2.90 11.02 -10.72
C GLU A 126 1.64 10.29 -10.25
N HIS A 127 1.78 8.99 -9.94
CA HIS A 127 0.75 8.14 -9.38
C HIS A 127 1.36 7.25 -8.30
N ASP A 128 0.60 6.88 -7.30
CA ASP A 128 1.09 6.01 -6.22
C ASP A 128 0.95 4.52 -6.59
N VAL A 129 -0.23 4.11 -7.08
CA VAL A 129 -0.49 2.74 -7.56
C VAL A 129 -1.31 2.78 -8.84
N LYS A 130 -0.87 2.04 -9.87
CA LYS A 130 -1.53 2.03 -11.18
C LYS A 130 -1.61 0.62 -11.74
N PHE A 131 -2.68 0.32 -12.48
CA PHE A 131 -2.79 -0.88 -13.28
C PHE A 131 -1.99 -0.69 -14.59
N VAL A 132 -1.07 -1.61 -14.86
CA VAL A 132 -0.20 -1.59 -16.05
C VAL A 132 -0.14 -2.97 -16.69
N GLY A 133 -0.40 -3.08 -17.99
CA GLY A 133 -0.35 -4.34 -18.72
C GLY A 133 1.07 -4.91 -18.84
N TYR A 134 1.19 -6.24 -18.92
CA TYR A 134 2.48 -6.96 -18.97
C TYR A 134 3.26 -6.76 -20.27
N SER A 135 2.57 -6.58 -21.38
CA SER A 135 3.17 -6.53 -22.72
C SER A 135 2.28 -5.75 -23.68
N ALA A 136 2.81 -5.49 -24.88
CA ALA A 136 2.04 -4.84 -25.95
C ALA A 136 0.77 -5.63 -26.36
N ASP A 137 0.75 -6.94 -26.07
CA ASP A 137 -0.35 -7.85 -26.42
C ASP A 137 -1.36 -8.08 -25.26
N SER A 138 -1.03 -7.65 -24.02
CA SER A 138 -1.94 -7.73 -22.88
C SER A 138 -2.42 -6.33 -22.50
N ILE A 139 -3.65 -6.03 -22.86
CA ILE A 139 -4.26 -4.73 -22.63
C ILE A 139 -5.18 -4.86 -21.43
N ILE A 140 -4.90 -4.06 -20.38
CA ILE A 140 -5.87 -3.86 -19.31
C ILE A 140 -7.06 -3.15 -19.92
N GLU A 141 -8.24 -3.72 -19.78
CA GLU A 141 -9.47 -3.08 -20.22
C GLU A 141 -9.75 -1.89 -19.28
N GLU A 142 -9.65 -0.69 -19.82
CA GLU A 142 -9.92 0.53 -19.08
C GLU A 142 -11.34 0.51 -18.46
N GLY A 143 -11.43 0.93 -17.20
CA GLY A 143 -12.70 0.97 -16.48
C GLY A 143 -13.25 -0.38 -16.03
N THR A 144 -12.41 -1.43 -15.99
CA THR A 144 -12.82 -2.77 -15.54
C THR A 144 -12.05 -3.26 -14.32
N CYS A 145 -10.91 -2.65 -14.00
CA CYS A 145 -10.12 -3.01 -12.83
C CYS A 145 -10.51 -2.18 -11.60
N LYS A 146 -10.40 -2.78 -10.42
CA LYS A 146 -10.64 -2.10 -9.14
C LYS A 146 -9.80 -2.70 -8.02
N ILE A 147 -9.52 -1.92 -7.00
CA ILE A 147 -8.89 -2.37 -5.77
C ILE A 147 -9.98 -2.57 -4.72
N ALA A 148 -10.10 -3.77 -4.19
CA ALA A 148 -11.10 -4.10 -3.18
C ALA A 148 -10.70 -3.60 -1.79
N GLY A 149 -9.40 -3.65 -1.47
CA GLY A 149 -8.87 -3.21 -0.18
C GLY A 149 -7.44 -3.65 0.04
N CYS A 150 -6.89 -3.26 1.18
CA CYS A 150 -5.58 -3.64 1.67
C CYS A 150 -5.59 -3.66 3.20
N TYR A 151 -4.45 -3.95 3.81
CA TYR A 151 -4.25 -3.76 5.25
C TYR A 151 -3.24 -2.66 5.49
N LEU A 152 -3.52 -1.79 6.46
CA LEU A 152 -2.63 -0.72 6.89
C LEU A 152 -2.23 -0.86 8.35
N THR A 153 -1.05 -0.36 8.68
CA THR A 153 -0.61 -0.10 10.06
C THR A 153 0.36 1.07 10.10
N ASN A 154 0.57 1.63 11.29
CA ASN A 154 1.58 2.66 11.51
C ASN A 154 3.00 2.06 11.41
N THR A 155 3.97 2.89 10.98
CA THR A 155 5.37 2.58 11.25
C THR A 155 5.68 2.77 12.74
N VAL A 156 6.80 2.20 13.22
CA VAL A 156 7.24 2.38 14.61
C VAL A 156 7.49 3.86 14.90
N GLU A 157 8.10 4.61 13.97
CA GLU A 157 8.37 6.04 14.12
C GLU A 157 7.08 6.85 14.29
N VAL A 158 6.10 6.62 13.43
CA VAL A 158 4.79 7.28 13.49
C VAL A 158 4.08 6.95 14.79
N ALA A 159 4.03 5.68 15.18
CA ALA A 159 3.38 5.25 16.42
C ALA A 159 4.06 5.83 17.68
N ASP A 160 5.40 5.89 17.70
CA ASP A 160 6.15 6.49 18.82
C ASP A 160 5.89 8.00 18.89
N TYR A 161 5.88 8.69 17.72
CA TYR A 161 5.56 10.12 17.66
C TYR A 161 4.17 10.43 18.21
N ILE A 162 3.15 9.69 17.75
CA ILE A 162 1.75 9.85 18.18
C ILE A 162 1.63 9.68 19.70
N LYS A 163 2.21 8.60 20.25
CA LYS A 163 2.17 8.33 21.71
C LYS A 163 2.81 9.45 22.53
N ALA A 164 3.84 10.11 22.01
CA ALA A 164 4.57 11.15 22.72
C ALA A 164 3.95 12.53 22.62
N ASN A 165 3.24 12.84 21.50
CA ASN A 165 2.90 14.22 21.13
C ASN A 165 1.40 14.48 20.96
N PHE A 166 0.59 13.48 20.52
CA PHE A 166 -0.83 13.68 20.25
C PHE A 166 -1.61 13.98 21.52
N LYS A 167 -2.57 14.88 21.36
CA LYS A 167 -3.49 15.36 22.43
C LYS A 167 -4.92 15.20 21.95
N THR A 168 -5.86 15.40 22.88
CA THR A 168 -7.30 15.43 22.54
C THR A 168 -7.58 16.37 21.37
N GLY A 169 -8.21 15.85 20.34
CA GLY A 169 -8.51 16.52 19.08
C GLY A 169 -7.58 16.14 17.93
N ASP A 170 -6.41 15.54 18.22
CA ASP A 170 -5.46 15.17 17.16
C ASP A 170 -5.89 13.93 16.38
N LYS A 171 -5.56 13.94 15.09
CA LYS A 171 -5.87 12.86 14.15
C LYS A 171 -4.75 12.67 13.13
N LEU A 172 -4.57 11.41 12.72
CA LEU A 172 -3.79 11.03 11.55
C LEU A 172 -4.68 10.18 10.65
N VAL A 173 -4.86 10.59 9.41
CA VAL A 173 -5.78 9.95 8.45
C VAL A 173 -5.04 9.65 7.16
N VAL A 174 -5.26 8.46 6.62
CA VAL A 174 -4.89 8.09 5.24
C VAL A 174 -6.15 8.12 4.39
N LYS A 175 -6.12 8.91 3.33
CA LYS A 175 -7.15 9.00 2.30
C LYS A 175 -6.64 8.32 1.03
N ALA A 176 -7.49 7.54 0.38
CA ALA A 176 -7.28 6.99 -0.95
C ALA A 176 -8.29 7.60 -1.92
N THR A 177 -7.80 8.04 -3.08
CA THR A 177 -8.62 8.62 -4.15
C THR A 177 -8.38 7.83 -5.43
N GLY A 178 -9.45 7.30 -6.02
CA GLY A 178 -9.40 6.56 -7.29
C GLY A 178 -9.64 7.45 -8.48
N TYR A 179 -8.99 7.11 -9.59
CA TYR A 179 -9.09 7.87 -10.85
C TYR A 179 -9.26 6.94 -12.05
N LEU A 180 -10.04 7.41 -13.02
CA LEU A 180 -10.21 6.80 -14.34
C LEU A 180 -10.19 7.93 -15.39
N HIS A 181 -9.30 7.83 -16.38
CA HIS A 181 -9.08 8.88 -17.39
C HIS A 181 -8.84 10.27 -16.77
N GLY A 182 -8.08 10.33 -15.67
CA GLY A 182 -7.80 11.55 -14.93
C GLY A 182 -8.97 12.12 -14.12
N ASN A 183 -10.15 11.50 -14.18
CA ASN A 183 -11.30 11.91 -13.41
C ASN A 183 -11.41 11.11 -12.11
N LYS A 184 -11.67 11.79 -11.00
CA LYS A 184 -11.93 11.15 -9.71
C LYS A 184 -13.17 10.26 -9.80
N THR A 185 -13.03 8.98 -9.40
CA THR A 185 -14.13 8.00 -9.38
C THR A 185 -14.73 7.83 -7.99
N GLY A 186 -13.89 7.92 -6.95
CA GLY A 186 -14.33 7.80 -5.57
C GLY A 186 -13.19 8.10 -4.59
N GLU A 187 -13.55 8.17 -3.32
CA GLU A 187 -12.58 8.30 -2.24
C GLU A 187 -13.04 7.55 -0.99
N THR A 188 -12.08 7.19 -0.16
CA THR A 188 -12.30 6.60 1.15
C THR A 188 -11.14 6.95 2.07
N GLU A 189 -11.35 6.89 3.39
CA GLU A 189 -10.33 7.22 4.37
C GLU A 189 -10.33 6.25 5.53
N ILE A 190 -9.18 6.15 6.21
CA ILE A 190 -9.01 5.42 7.46
C ILE A 190 -8.18 6.27 8.43
N ALA A 191 -8.63 6.36 9.68
CA ALA A 191 -7.84 6.99 10.72
C ALA A 191 -6.79 6.00 11.27
N LEU A 192 -5.51 6.33 11.14
CA LEU A 192 -4.40 5.62 11.77
C LEU A 192 -4.19 6.04 13.23
N ALA A 193 -4.67 7.23 13.60
CA ALA A 193 -4.85 7.67 14.98
C ALA A 193 -6.06 8.62 15.08
N ASP A 194 -6.81 8.51 16.17
CA ASP A 194 -7.95 9.39 16.47
C ASP A 194 -8.02 9.63 17.98
N PHE A 195 -7.68 10.85 18.39
CA PHE A 195 -7.70 11.33 19.78
C PHE A 195 -8.87 12.31 20.00
N SER A 196 -10.02 12.01 19.38
CA SER A 196 -11.25 12.77 19.64
C SER A 196 -11.69 12.59 21.10
N GLU A 197 -12.50 13.53 21.62
CA GLU A 197 -12.95 13.55 23.04
C GLU A 197 -13.52 12.22 23.57
N LYS A 198 -13.92 11.32 22.67
CA LYS A 198 -14.53 10.02 22.99
C LYS A 198 -13.66 8.83 22.62
N LYS A 199 -12.45 9.06 22.08
CA LYS A 199 -11.67 7.99 21.47
C LYS A 199 -10.18 8.34 21.47
N ASP A 200 -9.39 7.62 22.25
CA ASP A 200 -7.93 7.66 22.17
C ASP A 200 -7.48 6.36 21.52
N SER A 201 -7.37 6.36 20.18
CA SER A 201 -7.01 5.17 19.45
C SER A 201 -5.83 5.40 18.53
N ILE A 202 -4.88 4.47 18.57
CA ILE A 202 -3.78 4.34 17.61
C ILE A 202 -3.95 2.99 16.95
N VAL A 203 -3.92 2.93 15.62
CA VAL A 203 -3.87 1.66 14.90
C VAL A 203 -2.58 0.97 15.29
N SER A 204 -2.70 -0.17 15.99
CA SER A 204 -1.60 -0.96 16.55
C SER A 204 -1.53 -2.38 15.99
N THR A 205 -2.38 -2.70 15.03
CA THR A 205 -2.43 -3.98 14.31
C THR A 205 -2.63 -3.71 12.83
N TRP A 206 -2.39 -4.72 11.99
CA TRP A 206 -2.80 -4.65 10.59
C TRP A 206 -4.31 -4.55 10.49
N THR A 207 -4.79 -3.41 10.00
CA THR A 207 -6.21 -3.03 9.99
C THR A 207 -6.72 -2.99 8.55
N PRO A 208 -7.86 -3.63 8.24
CA PRO A 208 -8.45 -3.60 6.92
C PRO A 208 -8.80 -2.17 6.49
N PHE A 209 -8.43 -1.82 5.27
CA PHE A 209 -8.80 -0.58 4.60
C PHE A 209 -9.60 -0.91 3.34
N GLU A 210 -10.91 -0.69 3.39
CA GLU A 210 -11.84 -0.98 2.30
C GLU A 210 -11.73 0.08 1.20
N LEU A 211 -11.37 -0.36 -0.03
CA LEU A 211 -11.17 0.52 -1.18
C LEU A 211 -12.28 0.37 -2.25
N LYS A 212 -13.29 -0.45 -2.02
CA LYS A 212 -14.39 -0.69 -2.98
C LYS A 212 -15.15 0.58 -3.40
N LYS A 213 -15.17 1.61 -2.53
CA LYS A 213 -15.78 2.91 -2.82
C LYS A 213 -15.07 3.68 -3.94
N LEU A 214 -13.85 3.32 -4.28
CA LEU A 214 -13.13 3.93 -5.40
C LEU A 214 -13.77 3.57 -6.74
N GLY A 215 -14.54 2.47 -6.81
CA GLY A 215 -15.14 1.98 -8.05
C GLY A 215 -14.11 1.39 -9.01
N PHE A 216 -14.39 1.47 -10.31
CA PHE A 216 -13.42 1.13 -11.34
C PHE A 216 -12.40 2.25 -11.49
N ILE A 217 -11.12 1.89 -11.53
CA ILE A 217 -10.01 2.84 -11.55
C ILE A 217 -8.93 2.41 -12.54
N GLU A 218 -8.15 3.37 -12.99
CA GLU A 218 -6.88 3.21 -13.65
C GLU A 218 -5.73 3.29 -12.64
N TYR A 219 -5.83 4.23 -11.70
CA TYR A 219 -4.86 4.42 -10.61
C TYR A 219 -5.52 4.92 -9.33
N VAL A 220 -4.79 4.80 -8.24
CA VAL A 220 -5.15 5.33 -6.92
C VAL A 220 -3.98 6.09 -6.34
N ASP A 221 -4.27 7.26 -5.75
CA ASP A 221 -3.32 8.07 -5.02
C ASP A 221 -3.70 8.10 -3.54
N PHE A 222 -2.68 8.13 -2.67
CA PHE A 222 -2.82 8.17 -1.22
C PHE A 222 -2.39 9.53 -0.70
N GLU A 223 -3.11 10.03 0.28
CA GLU A 223 -2.80 11.26 1.00
C GLU A 223 -2.82 11.02 2.50
N ILE A 224 -1.76 11.44 3.19
CA ILE A 224 -1.69 11.43 4.66
C ILE A 224 -1.99 12.85 5.14
N THR A 225 -3.00 12.97 5.98
CA THR A 225 -3.37 14.25 6.62
C THR A 225 -3.31 14.12 8.13
N SER A 226 -2.86 15.17 8.81
CA SER A 226 -2.83 15.23 10.27
C SER A 226 -3.17 16.61 10.78
N THR A 227 -3.74 16.67 11.97
CA THR A 227 -3.91 17.92 12.73
C THR A 227 -2.60 18.43 13.31
N ASP A 228 -1.63 17.54 13.57
CA ASP A 228 -0.25 17.89 13.94
C ASP A 228 0.64 17.89 12.70
N PRO A 229 1.17 19.06 12.26
CA PRO A 229 1.99 19.16 11.06
C PRO A 229 3.37 18.52 11.17
N ASN A 230 3.79 18.12 12.37
CA ASN A 230 5.12 17.54 12.61
C ASN A 230 5.11 16.01 12.63
N VAL A 231 3.94 15.38 12.50
CA VAL A 231 3.86 13.92 12.47
C VAL A 231 4.58 13.38 11.22
N PRO A 232 5.41 12.31 11.35
CA PRO A 232 6.02 11.70 10.18
C PRO A 232 4.97 11.09 9.25
N THR A 233 5.07 11.36 7.96
CA THR A 233 4.08 11.01 6.93
C THR A 233 4.35 9.66 6.28
N TYR A 234 4.28 8.59 7.08
CA TYR A 234 4.51 7.20 6.66
C TYR A 234 3.35 6.30 7.09
N PHE A 235 3.09 5.28 6.29
CA PHE A 235 2.30 4.10 6.72
C PHE A 235 2.83 2.82 6.08
N CYS A 236 2.53 1.68 6.70
CA CYS A 236 2.80 0.37 6.13
C CYS A 236 1.53 -0.19 5.48
N MET A 237 1.69 -0.87 4.35
CA MET A 237 0.60 -1.52 3.61
C MET A 237 0.98 -2.94 3.21
N ASP A 238 0.01 -3.87 3.31
CA ASP A 238 0.17 -5.26 2.91
C ASP A 238 -1.13 -5.82 2.33
N ASN A 239 -1.02 -6.93 1.60
CA ASN A 239 -2.14 -7.69 1.02
C ASN A 239 -3.15 -6.81 0.27
N VAL A 240 -2.67 -6.13 -0.78
CA VAL A 240 -3.56 -5.36 -1.67
C VAL A 240 -4.34 -6.32 -2.55
N VAL A 241 -5.66 -6.28 -2.43
CA VAL A 241 -6.59 -7.14 -3.20
C VAL A 241 -7.15 -6.34 -4.36
N ALA A 242 -6.93 -6.82 -5.59
CA ALA A 242 -7.45 -6.21 -6.80
C ALA A 242 -8.27 -7.21 -7.63
N GLU A 243 -9.31 -6.72 -8.29
CA GLU A 243 -10.05 -7.43 -9.33
C GLU A 243 -9.57 -6.87 -10.68
N VAL A 244 -9.10 -7.77 -11.54
CA VAL A 244 -8.38 -7.42 -12.78
C VAL A 244 -9.09 -8.04 -13.97
N ALA A 245 -9.27 -7.25 -15.04
CA ALA A 245 -9.72 -7.73 -16.33
C ALA A 245 -8.67 -7.39 -17.41
N ILE A 246 -8.20 -8.41 -18.12
CA ILE A 246 -7.20 -8.30 -19.20
C ILE A 246 -7.81 -8.82 -20.50
N LYS A 247 -7.56 -8.13 -21.63
CA LYS A 247 -7.81 -8.59 -22.97
C LYS A 247 -6.48 -8.92 -23.67
N TYR A 248 -6.49 -9.97 -24.49
CA TYR A 248 -5.36 -10.40 -25.32
C TYR A 248 -5.65 -10.18 -26.80
#